data_212476c2c8ea9e60134b4240ee92b2f1
#
_entry.id   212476c2c8ea9e60134b4240ee92b2f1
#
_cell.length_a   1.000
_cell.length_b   1.000
_cell.length_c   1.000
_cell.angle_alpha   90.00
_cell.angle_beta   90.00
_cell.angle_gamma   90.00
#
_symmetry.space_group_name_H-M   'P 1'
#
loop_
_entity.id
_entity.type
_entity.pdbx_description
1 polymer ?
#
loop_
_entity_poly.entity_id
_entity_poly.type
_entity_poly.pdbx_seq_one_letter_code
_entity_poly.pdbx_strand_id
1 'polypeptide(L)'
;VTVARPPLTLRARQIVTMAGKPRGKADLLENGWLRIERGRIAALGAGPPPGPATDLGDAVILPGLVNAHTHLEFSSLATPLDGAGGLPEWIGRVVALRRGRPTADAASAIRAGLAESAAAGVTLLGDIATSLPPPGIDSLGPRVRVFRETLGLSASARATSLAMLRCDLDRLVASSRSAGVSPHAPYSVAAPLGRAALDMARRLRLPAAMHLAESPAEAELVASGSGPLRAALDRLGAWPEEPPALLSAADWISLLARGPRSLVVHGTFLDDVALARLARHRDRLAIVICPRTTRLLSGALPPLERLRSTGVRVALGTDSRASNPDLSVLGECRALVDGGLASPAEALAMATVAGAWALGRERRAGVLAPGRPADLVVLRPAQAIRDPYEAALDPGATVVATLRSGTAIHGALTG
;
A
#
# COMPACT_ATOMS: atom_id res chain seq x y z
N VAL A 1 -6.30 -31.01 14.68
CA VAL A 1 -4.86 -31.36 14.76
C VAL A 1 -4.22 -30.81 13.50
N THR A 2 -3.51 -29.67 13.59
CA THR A 2 -2.78 -29.10 12.46
C THR A 2 -1.54 -30.00 12.24
N VAL A 3 -1.54 -30.77 11.17
CA VAL A 3 -0.36 -31.55 10.77
C VAL A 3 0.79 -30.58 10.54
N ALA A 4 1.85 -30.68 11.32
CA ALA A 4 3.04 -29.86 11.17
C ALA A 4 3.66 -30.16 9.79
N ARG A 5 3.73 -29.14 8.93
CA ARG A 5 4.41 -29.27 7.63
C ARG A 5 5.89 -29.61 7.86
N PRO A 6 6.49 -30.49 7.06
CA PRO A 6 7.92 -30.76 7.15
C PRO A 6 8.72 -29.47 6.91
N PRO A 7 9.95 -29.39 7.46
CA PRO A 7 10.85 -28.29 7.15
C PRO A 7 11.08 -28.16 5.63
N LEU A 8 11.08 -26.93 5.13
CA LEU A 8 11.34 -26.63 3.72
C LEU A 8 12.62 -25.78 3.64
N THR A 9 13.62 -26.26 2.91
CA THR A 9 14.81 -25.47 2.59
C THR A 9 14.76 -25.07 1.12
N LEU A 10 14.90 -23.79 0.84
CA LEU A 10 14.99 -23.22 -0.50
C LEU A 10 16.42 -22.75 -0.76
N ARG A 11 16.92 -23.00 -1.96
CA ARG A 11 18.18 -22.48 -2.46
C ARG A 11 17.91 -21.67 -3.72
N ALA A 12 18.57 -20.54 -3.86
CA ALA A 12 18.50 -19.69 -5.06
C ALA A 12 19.85 -19.03 -5.32
N ARG A 13 20.08 -18.60 -6.57
CA ARG A 13 21.27 -17.84 -6.92
C ARG A 13 21.46 -16.62 -6.03
N GLN A 14 20.39 -15.93 -5.69
CA GLN A 14 20.45 -14.69 -4.89
C GLN A 14 19.29 -14.62 -3.91
N ILE A 15 19.60 -14.25 -2.67
CA ILE A 15 18.61 -13.91 -1.65
C ILE A 15 18.92 -12.50 -1.15
N VAL A 16 18.00 -11.56 -1.38
CA VAL A 16 18.07 -10.20 -0.82
C VAL A 16 17.23 -10.19 0.44
N THR A 17 17.85 -9.99 1.59
CA THR A 17 17.18 -10.11 2.88
C THR A 17 16.49 -8.82 3.31
N MET A 18 16.91 -7.67 2.80
CA MET A 18 16.53 -6.32 3.24
C MET A 18 16.81 -6.07 4.74
N ALA A 19 17.69 -6.87 5.37
CA ALA A 19 17.97 -6.81 6.82
C ALA A 19 19.07 -5.83 7.20
N GLY A 20 19.80 -5.28 6.23
CA GLY A 20 20.94 -4.40 6.44
C GLY A 20 20.91 -3.16 5.56
N LYS A 21 22.08 -2.51 5.44
CA LYS A 21 22.25 -1.49 4.41
C LYS A 21 22.26 -2.16 3.03
N PRO A 22 21.65 -1.55 2.00
CA PRO A 22 21.66 -2.09 0.65
C PRO A 22 23.07 -2.51 0.22
N ARG A 23 23.19 -3.70 -0.43
CA ARG A 23 24.45 -4.31 -0.88
C ARG A 23 25.45 -4.66 0.24
N GLY A 24 25.08 -4.59 1.52
CA GLY A 24 25.90 -5.08 2.63
C GLY A 24 25.85 -6.61 2.75
N LYS A 25 26.88 -7.22 3.42
CA LYS A 25 26.96 -8.69 3.63
C LYS A 25 25.71 -9.29 4.30
N ALA A 26 25.00 -8.50 5.11
CA ALA A 26 23.77 -8.96 5.77
C ALA A 26 22.54 -8.84 4.85
N ASP A 27 22.64 -8.11 3.73
CA ASP A 27 21.53 -7.83 2.82
C ASP A 27 21.48 -8.79 1.63
N LEU A 28 22.61 -9.28 1.17
CA LEU A 28 22.74 -10.17 0.01
C LEU A 28 23.42 -11.49 0.35
N LEU A 29 22.76 -12.59 0.03
CA LEU A 29 23.32 -13.94 0.11
C LEU A 29 23.43 -14.51 -1.32
N GLU A 30 24.65 -14.56 -1.86
CA GLU A 30 24.95 -15.21 -3.13
C GLU A 30 24.93 -16.74 -2.97
N ASN A 31 24.35 -17.46 -3.94
CA ASN A 31 24.06 -18.89 -3.83
C ASN A 31 23.45 -19.20 -2.46
N GLY A 32 22.46 -18.37 -2.10
CA GLY A 32 21.89 -18.37 -0.77
C GLY A 32 20.87 -19.48 -0.56
N TRP A 33 20.67 -19.81 0.71
CA TRP A 33 19.61 -20.71 1.14
C TRP A 33 18.85 -20.15 2.34
N LEU A 34 17.58 -20.53 2.49
CA LEU A 34 16.76 -20.26 3.65
C LEU A 34 15.94 -21.48 4.04
N ARG A 35 15.84 -21.75 5.35
CA ARG A 35 15.07 -22.85 5.92
C ARG A 35 13.83 -22.34 6.61
N ILE A 36 12.69 -22.91 6.25
CA ILE A 36 11.38 -22.58 6.79
C ILE A 36 10.90 -23.72 7.70
N GLU A 37 10.56 -23.38 8.94
CA GLU A 37 9.97 -24.29 9.90
C GLU A 37 8.75 -23.64 10.57
N ARG A 38 7.64 -24.35 10.62
CA ARG A 38 6.39 -23.86 11.25
C ARG A 38 5.98 -22.46 10.78
N GLY A 39 6.18 -22.19 9.48
CA GLY A 39 5.83 -20.91 8.86
C GLY A 39 6.78 -19.74 9.16
N ARG A 40 7.94 -20.02 9.75
CA ARG A 40 8.97 -19.02 10.06
C ARG A 40 10.29 -19.36 9.41
N ILE A 41 11.11 -18.35 9.18
CA ILE A 41 12.51 -18.54 8.78
C ILE A 41 13.27 -19.05 10.01
N ALA A 42 13.73 -20.30 9.96
CA ALA A 42 14.52 -20.90 11.03
C ALA A 42 15.99 -20.49 10.91
N ALA A 43 16.52 -20.49 9.69
CA ALA A 43 17.88 -20.10 9.37
C ALA A 43 17.99 -19.63 7.91
N LEU A 44 19.05 -18.91 7.59
CA LEU A 44 19.44 -18.53 6.24
C LEU A 44 20.96 -18.33 6.18
N GLY A 45 21.54 -18.51 4.99
CA GLY A 45 22.97 -18.39 4.80
C GLY A 45 23.37 -18.40 3.34
N ALA A 46 24.64 -18.12 3.08
CA ALA A 46 25.26 -18.24 1.76
C ALA A 46 25.97 -19.59 1.60
N GLY A 47 26.17 -20.04 0.36
CA GLY A 47 26.82 -21.29 0.02
C GLY A 47 25.90 -22.52 0.12
N PRO A 48 26.47 -23.74 0.30
CA PRO A 48 25.68 -24.95 0.30
C PRO A 48 24.77 -25.03 1.53
N PRO A 49 23.47 -25.45 1.37
CA PRO A 49 22.57 -25.62 2.48
C PRO A 49 23.00 -26.80 3.37
N PRO A 50 22.64 -26.82 4.67
CA PRO A 50 23.00 -27.87 5.62
C PRO A 50 22.15 -29.15 5.47
N GLY A 51 21.67 -29.46 4.27
CA GLY A 51 20.85 -30.63 3.98
C GLY A 51 20.06 -30.50 2.68
N PRO A 52 19.10 -31.40 2.42
CA PRO A 52 18.30 -31.34 1.20
C PRO A 52 17.57 -30.01 1.05
N ALA A 53 17.58 -29.47 -0.17
CA ALA A 53 16.95 -28.22 -0.51
C ALA A 53 16.27 -28.28 -1.88
N THR A 54 15.17 -27.54 -2.04
CA THR A 54 14.60 -27.26 -3.35
C THR A 54 15.45 -26.18 -4.01
N ASP A 55 16.12 -26.53 -5.09
CA ASP A 55 16.95 -25.58 -5.86
C ASP A 55 16.08 -24.82 -6.87
N LEU A 56 16.06 -23.51 -6.75
CA LEU A 56 15.28 -22.61 -7.59
C LEU A 56 16.10 -22.02 -8.76
N GLY A 57 17.37 -22.44 -8.87
CA GLY A 57 18.28 -22.01 -9.94
C GLY A 57 18.55 -20.51 -9.90
N ASP A 58 18.43 -19.85 -11.06
CA ASP A 58 18.71 -18.43 -11.26
C ASP A 58 17.65 -17.47 -10.62
N ALA A 59 16.86 -17.97 -9.68
CA ALA A 59 15.88 -17.14 -9.01
C ALA A 59 16.52 -16.14 -8.03
N VAL A 60 15.76 -15.04 -7.79
CA VAL A 60 15.98 -14.07 -6.72
C VAL A 60 14.88 -14.24 -5.68
N ILE A 61 15.24 -14.42 -4.42
CA ILE A 61 14.29 -14.42 -3.29
C ILE A 61 14.36 -13.07 -2.59
N LEU A 62 13.19 -12.44 -2.39
CA LEU A 62 13.00 -11.21 -1.63
C LEU A 62 12.03 -11.43 -0.47
N PRO A 63 12.01 -10.54 0.55
CA PRO A 63 10.86 -10.44 1.43
C PRO A 63 9.59 -10.26 0.60
N GLY A 64 8.50 -10.84 1.03
CA GLY A 64 7.21 -10.58 0.40
C GLY A 64 6.93 -9.08 0.32
N LEU A 65 6.50 -8.64 -0.85
CA LEU A 65 6.28 -7.21 -1.12
C LEU A 65 5.13 -6.67 -0.28
N VAL A 66 5.18 -5.37 -0.04
CA VAL A 66 4.17 -4.63 0.73
C VAL A 66 3.55 -3.56 -0.16
N ASN A 67 2.26 -3.67 -0.41
CA ASN A 67 1.46 -2.63 -1.04
C ASN A 67 0.84 -1.76 0.08
N ALA A 68 1.40 -0.59 0.34
CA ALA A 68 1.00 0.21 1.48
C ALA A 68 -0.34 0.96 1.29
N HIS A 69 -0.86 1.01 0.06
CA HIS A 69 -2.12 1.67 -0.28
C HIS A 69 -2.75 1.07 -1.54
N THR A 70 -3.96 0.58 -1.41
CA THR A 70 -4.79 0.11 -2.52
C THR A 70 -6.28 0.24 -2.19
N HIS A 71 -7.14 0.11 -3.23
CA HIS A 71 -8.60 -0.01 -3.10
C HIS A 71 -9.04 -1.29 -3.83
N LEU A 72 -9.14 -2.38 -3.12
CA LEU A 72 -9.46 -3.70 -3.68
C LEU A 72 -10.84 -3.76 -4.35
N GLU A 73 -11.77 -2.91 -3.93
CA GLU A 73 -13.12 -2.85 -4.51
C GLU A 73 -13.16 -2.54 -6.01
N PHE A 74 -12.08 -1.94 -6.57
CA PHE A 74 -11.97 -1.65 -7.99
C PHE A 74 -11.28 -2.73 -8.82
N SER A 75 -10.88 -3.85 -8.22
CA SER A 75 -10.04 -4.87 -8.88
C SER A 75 -10.75 -5.68 -9.97
N SER A 76 -12.02 -5.47 -10.23
CA SER A 76 -12.72 -6.05 -11.39
C SER A 76 -12.58 -5.23 -12.68
N LEU A 77 -11.94 -4.04 -12.61
CA LEU A 77 -11.66 -3.25 -13.81
C LEU A 77 -10.53 -3.89 -14.62
N ALA A 78 -10.75 -4.11 -15.90
CA ALA A 78 -9.72 -4.63 -16.80
C ALA A 78 -8.67 -3.57 -17.14
N THR A 79 -9.08 -2.30 -17.22
CA THR A 79 -8.21 -1.15 -17.53
C THR A 79 -8.53 0.02 -16.60
N PRO A 80 -7.57 0.93 -16.37
CA PRO A 80 -7.83 2.17 -15.65
C PRO A 80 -8.91 3.01 -16.34
N LEU A 81 -9.56 3.86 -15.56
CA LEU A 81 -10.41 4.92 -16.09
C LEU A 81 -9.53 5.97 -16.78
N ASP A 82 -10.10 6.67 -17.76
CA ASP A 82 -9.40 7.76 -18.42
C ASP A 82 -8.96 8.84 -17.42
N GLY A 83 -7.67 9.21 -17.44
CA GLY A 83 -7.08 10.25 -16.59
C GLY A 83 -7.21 11.67 -17.15
N ALA A 84 -7.77 11.84 -18.36
CA ALA A 84 -7.92 13.14 -18.98
C ALA A 84 -8.77 14.10 -18.12
N GLY A 85 -8.30 15.33 -17.96
CA GLY A 85 -8.90 16.33 -17.06
C GLY A 85 -8.43 16.21 -15.60
N GLY A 86 -7.50 15.28 -15.32
CA GLY A 86 -6.92 15.08 -13.99
C GLY A 86 -7.93 14.62 -12.94
N LEU A 87 -7.57 14.83 -11.67
CA LEU A 87 -8.36 14.36 -10.52
C LEU A 87 -9.83 14.82 -10.54
N PRO A 88 -10.20 16.08 -10.88
CA PRO A 88 -11.60 16.51 -10.85
C PRO A 88 -12.51 15.74 -11.79
N GLU A 89 -12.08 15.49 -13.02
CA GLU A 89 -12.86 14.73 -14.01
C GLU A 89 -12.81 13.22 -13.72
N TRP A 90 -11.67 12.72 -13.25
CA TRP A 90 -11.50 11.32 -12.87
C TRP A 90 -12.43 10.92 -11.71
N ILE A 91 -12.60 11.79 -10.69
CA ILE A 91 -13.55 11.54 -9.59
C ILE A 91 -14.98 11.39 -10.13
N GLY A 92 -15.37 12.19 -11.12
CA GLY A 92 -16.67 12.07 -11.78
C GLY A 92 -16.87 10.66 -12.36
N ARG A 93 -15.85 10.13 -13.03
CA ARG A 93 -15.85 8.77 -13.62
C ARG A 93 -15.92 7.69 -12.53
N VAL A 94 -15.18 7.84 -11.43
CA VAL A 94 -15.22 6.92 -10.28
C VAL A 94 -16.61 6.88 -9.65
N VAL A 95 -17.23 8.04 -9.43
CA VAL A 95 -18.58 8.11 -8.85
C VAL A 95 -19.63 7.51 -9.80
N ALA A 96 -19.53 7.77 -11.09
CA ALA A 96 -20.41 7.15 -12.10
C ALA A 96 -20.27 5.62 -12.10
N LEU A 97 -19.03 5.10 -12.05
CA LEU A 97 -18.74 3.68 -11.93
C LEU A 97 -19.38 3.07 -10.66
N ARG A 98 -19.20 3.71 -9.50
CA ARG A 98 -19.77 3.23 -8.23
C ARG A 98 -21.30 3.19 -8.24
N ARG A 99 -21.94 4.23 -8.81
CA ARG A 99 -23.41 4.28 -8.92
C ARG A 99 -23.99 3.21 -9.83
N GLY A 100 -23.24 2.79 -10.85
CA GLY A 100 -23.65 1.75 -11.80
C GLY A 100 -23.36 0.31 -11.33
N ARG A 101 -22.68 0.11 -10.19
CA ARG A 101 -22.27 -1.22 -9.74
C ARG A 101 -23.22 -1.82 -8.71
N PRO A 102 -23.64 -3.10 -8.88
CA PRO A 102 -24.30 -3.85 -7.83
C PRO A 102 -23.36 -4.08 -6.63
N THR A 103 -23.88 -3.95 -5.41
CA THR A 103 -23.13 -4.24 -4.18
C THR A 103 -22.62 -5.67 -4.08
N ALA A 104 -23.26 -6.62 -4.76
CA ALA A 104 -22.85 -8.04 -4.81
C ALA A 104 -21.47 -8.25 -5.47
N ASP A 105 -21.03 -7.33 -6.35
CA ASP A 105 -19.78 -7.46 -7.08
C ASP A 105 -18.53 -7.10 -6.25
N ALA A 106 -18.70 -6.38 -5.13
CA ALA A 106 -17.57 -5.94 -4.30
C ALA A 106 -16.77 -7.11 -3.73
N ALA A 107 -17.43 -8.17 -3.27
CA ALA A 107 -16.75 -9.35 -2.72
C ALA A 107 -15.92 -10.09 -3.78
N SER A 108 -16.41 -10.14 -5.01
CA SER A 108 -15.70 -10.74 -6.15
C SER A 108 -14.50 -9.89 -6.55
N ALA A 109 -14.66 -8.57 -6.62
CA ALA A 109 -13.58 -7.64 -6.92
C ALA A 109 -12.46 -7.74 -5.86
N ILE A 110 -12.81 -7.77 -4.58
CA ILE A 110 -11.82 -7.92 -3.49
C ILE A 110 -11.05 -9.24 -3.63
N ARG A 111 -11.72 -10.36 -3.92
CA ARG A 111 -11.05 -11.66 -4.15
C ARG A 111 -10.10 -11.61 -5.36
N ALA A 112 -10.54 -10.99 -6.45
CA ALA A 112 -9.70 -10.81 -7.64
C ALA A 112 -8.46 -9.97 -7.32
N GLY A 113 -8.61 -8.85 -6.60
CA GLY A 113 -7.50 -7.99 -6.20
C GLY A 113 -6.51 -8.68 -5.24
N LEU A 114 -6.98 -9.54 -4.34
CA LEU A 114 -6.10 -10.34 -3.48
C LEU A 114 -5.31 -11.36 -4.29
N ALA A 115 -5.96 -12.04 -5.25
CA ALA A 115 -5.29 -12.99 -6.13
C ALA A 115 -4.26 -12.30 -7.03
N GLU A 116 -4.61 -11.15 -7.62
CA GLU A 116 -3.70 -10.33 -8.43
C GLU A 116 -2.51 -9.83 -7.59
N SER A 117 -2.75 -9.32 -6.38
CA SER A 117 -1.70 -8.89 -5.47
C SER A 117 -0.76 -10.04 -5.09
N ALA A 118 -1.31 -11.24 -4.82
CA ALA A 118 -0.50 -12.43 -4.55
C ALA A 118 0.35 -12.82 -5.77
N ALA A 119 -0.22 -12.78 -6.97
CA ALA A 119 0.49 -13.04 -8.23
C ALA A 119 1.59 -12.00 -8.51
N ALA A 120 1.46 -10.79 -7.99
CA ALA A 120 2.46 -9.73 -8.05
C ALA A 120 3.50 -9.76 -6.91
N GLY A 121 3.53 -10.82 -6.08
CA GLY A 121 4.53 -10.98 -5.01
C GLY A 121 4.18 -10.31 -3.69
N VAL A 122 2.98 -9.74 -3.55
CA VAL A 122 2.55 -9.03 -2.34
C VAL A 122 2.13 -10.02 -1.25
N THR A 123 2.59 -9.82 -0.03
CA THR A 123 2.21 -10.62 1.15
C THR A 123 1.49 -9.79 2.23
N LEU A 124 1.55 -8.48 2.13
CA LEU A 124 0.90 -7.54 3.03
C LEU A 124 0.40 -6.34 2.24
N LEU A 125 -0.84 -5.91 2.49
CA LEU A 125 -1.38 -4.71 1.86
C LEU A 125 -2.23 -3.87 2.82
N GLY A 126 -2.34 -2.56 2.53
CA GLY A 126 -3.23 -1.59 3.15
C GLY A 126 -4.38 -1.29 2.19
N ASP A 127 -5.58 -1.77 2.53
CA ASP A 127 -6.79 -1.58 1.74
C ASP A 127 -7.63 -0.44 2.29
N ILE A 128 -7.94 0.55 1.46
CA ILE A 128 -8.91 1.60 1.79
C ILE A 128 -10.29 1.06 1.43
N ALA A 129 -11.10 0.79 2.44
CA ALA A 129 -12.35 0.06 2.29
C ALA A 129 -13.56 0.93 2.60
N THR A 130 -14.43 1.15 1.62
CA THR A 130 -15.72 1.85 1.79
C THR A 130 -16.74 1.03 2.53
N SER A 131 -16.59 -0.30 2.51
CA SER A 131 -17.40 -1.26 3.26
C SER A 131 -16.51 -2.35 3.85
N LEU A 132 -17.01 -3.09 4.83
CA LEU A 132 -16.25 -4.19 5.41
C LEU A 132 -16.04 -5.31 4.38
N PRO A 133 -14.80 -5.81 4.25
CA PRO A 133 -14.55 -6.96 3.40
C PRO A 133 -15.26 -8.22 3.98
N PRO A 134 -15.70 -9.16 3.11
CA PRO A 134 -16.39 -10.36 3.53
C PRO A 134 -15.63 -11.18 4.59
N PRO A 135 -16.32 -11.93 5.47
CA PRO A 135 -15.66 -12.86 6.37
C PRO A 135 -14.81 -13.88 5.63
N GLY A 136 -13.67 -14.27 6.22
CA GLY A 136 -12.77 -15.28 5.65
C GLY A 136 -11.86 -14.79 4.53
N ILE A 137 -11.97 -13.55 4.08
CA ILE A 137 -11.16 -12.99 2.99
C ILE A 137 -9.64 -13.05 3.31
N ASP A 138 -9.27 -12.93 4.59
CA ASP A 138 -7.89 -12.90 5.03
C ASP A 138 -7.14 -14.24 4.83
N SER A 139 -7.86 -15.34 4.55
CA SER A 139 -7.26 -16.66 4.29
C SER A 139 -6.81 -16.84 2.83
N LEU A 140 -7.29 -16.01 1.92
CA LEU A 140 -7.21 -16.25 0.48
C LEU A 140 -6.00 -15.62 -0.22
N GLY A 141 -5.18 -14.80 0.48
CA GLY A 141 -4.10 -14.08 -0.20
C GLY A 141 -3.17 -13.35 0.78
N PRO A 142 -2.67 -12.18 0.40
CA PRO A 142 -1.90 -11.31 1.28
C PRO A 142 -2.63 -10.98 2.58
N ARG A 143 -1.87 -10.66 3.65
CA ARG A 143 -2.50 -10.05 4.84
C ARG A 143 -3.01 -8.67 4.53
N VAL A 144 -4.21 -8.36 5.00
CA VAL A 144 -4.85 -7.06 4.78
C VAL A 144 -4.87 -6.25 6.08
N ARG A 145 -4.42 -4.99 6.00
CA ARG A 145 -4.82 -3.96 6.96
C ARG A 145 -5.96 -3.17 6.33
N VAL A 146 -7.13 -3.26 6.94
CA VAL A 146 -8.33 -2.57 6.47
C VAL A 146 -8.37 -1.16 7.06
N PHE A 147 -8.21 -0.14 6.24
CA PHE A 147 -8.45 1.25 6.59
C PHE A 147 -9.91 1.58 6.24
N ARG A 148 -10.78 1.62 7.26
CA ARG A 148 -12.20 1.92 7.04
C ARG A 148 -12.36 3.38 6.62
N GLU A 149 -12.81 3.56 5.39
CA GLU A 149 -12.96 4.88 4.80
C GLU A 149 -14.20 5.61 5.32
N THR A 150 -14.10 6.94 5.48
CA THR A 150 -15.23 7.79 5.84
C THR A 150 -15.21 9.07 5.03
N LEU A 151 -16.40 9.49 4.54
CA LEU A 151 -16.63 10.70 3.76
C LEU A 151 -17.84 11.45 4.33
N GLY A 152 -17.90 12.74 4.12
CA GLY A 152 -19.04 13.57 4.47
C GLY A 152 -18.67 15.04 4.60
N LEU A 153 -19.32 15.89 3.79
CA LEU A 153 -19.17 17.35 3.82
C LEU A 153 -20.33 18.01 4.59
N SER A 154 -21.58 17.56 4.37
CA SER A 154 -22.75 18.10 5.06
C SER A 154 -22.89 17.58 6.50
N ALA A 155 -23.66 18.24 7.33
CA ALA A 155 -23.92 17.85 8.73
C ALA A 155 -24.58 16.47 8.82
N SER A 156 -25.58 16.18 7.98
CA SER A 156 -26.29 14.90 7.93
C SER A 156 -25.36 13.76 7.48
N ALA A 157 -24.58 13.97 6.42
CA ALA A 157 -23.60 12.98 5.95
C ALA A 157 -22.56 12.67 7.04
N ARG A 158 -22.08 13.65 7.79
CA ARG A 158 -21.11 13.46 8.88
C ARG A 158 -21.69 12.55 10.00
N ALA A 159 -22.92 12.79 10.43
CA ALA A 159 -23.55 12.01 11.48
C ALA A 159 -23.67 10.54 11.07
N THR A 160 -24.16 10.29 9.85
CA THR A 160 -24.28 8.94 9.29
C THR A 160 -22.92 8.24 9.18
N SER A 161 -21.94 8.93 8.61
CA SER A 161 -20.58 8.38 8.41
C SER A 161 -19.90 8.03 9.73
N LEU A 162 -20.06 8.84 10.79
CA LEU A 162 -19.50 8.52 12.12
C LEU A 162 -20.18 7.32 12.75
N ALA A 163 -21.50 7.19 12.64
CA ALA A 163 -22.24 6.04 13.17
C ALA A 163 -21.79 4.73 12.46
N MET A 164 -21.68 4.77 11.13
CA MET A 164 -21.20 3.63 10.34
C MET A 164 -19.74 3.28 10.68
N LEU A 165 -18.85 4.28 10.74
CA LEU A 165 -17.45 4.07 11.11
C LEU A 165 -17.32 3.38 12.46
N ARG A 166 -18.06 3.83 13.47
CA ARG A 166 -18.06 3.23 14.81
C ARG A 166 -18.48 1.76 14.78
N CYS A 167 -19.63 1.46 14.15
CA CYS A 167 -20.14 0.10 14.02
C CYS A 167 -19.12 -0.82 13.31
N ASP A 168 -18.52 -0.35 12.23
CA ASP A 168 -17.58 -1.14 11.43
C ASP A 168 -16.25 -1.36 12.18
N LEU A 169 -15.75 -0.37 12.91
CA LEU A 169 -14.55 -0.54 13.74
C LEU A 169 -14.78 -1.54 14.88
N ASP A 170 -15.95 -1.50 15.53
CA ASP A 170 -16.30 -2.48 16.58
C ASP A 170 -16.29 -3.91 16.00
N ARG A 171 -16.82 -4.11 14.79
CA ARG A 171 -16.80 -5.41 14.09
C ARG A 171 -15.39 -5.84 13.72
N LEU A 172 -14.55 -4.93 13.20
CA LEU A 172 -13.15 -5.23 12.83
C LEU A 172 -12.33 -5.64 14.06
N VAL A 173 -12.47 -4.90 15.16
CA VAL A 173 -11.77 -5.18 16.42
C VAL A 173 -12.24 -6.51 17.01
N ALA A 174 -13.55 -6.75 17.06
CA ALA A 174 -14.12 -8.00 17.58
C ALA A 174 -13.66 -9.23 16.76
N SER A 175 -13.47 -9.08 15.46
CA SER A 175 -12.96 -10.15 14.59
C SER A 175 -11.43 -10.28 14.59
N SER A 176 -10.71 -9.55 15.46
CA SER A 176 -9.25 -9.50 15.53
C SER A 176 -8.56 -9.14 14.19
N ARG A 177 -9.26 -8.47 13.31
CA ARG A 177 -8.71 -7.99 12.04
C ARG A 177 -7.79 -6.80 12.23
N SER A 178 -6.84 -6.66 11.33
CA SER A 178 -5.92 -5.52 11.32
C SER A 178 -6.66 -4.29 10.80
N ALA A 179 -7.17 -3.46 11.70
CA ALA A 179 -7.95 -2.27 11.40
C ALA A 179 -7.11 -0.99 11.34
N GLY A 180 -7.64 0.01 10.64
CA GLY A 180 -7.24 1.40 10.59
C GLY A 180 -8.43 2.28 10.23
N VAL A 181 -8.25 3.60 10.20
CA VAL A 181 -9.27 4.57 9.82
C VAL A 181 -8.76 5.41 8.66
N SER A 182 -9.59 5.67 7.67
CA SER A 182 -9.26 6.57 6.54
C SER A 182 -10.32 7.67 6.39
N PRO A 183 -10.12 8.87 6.98
CA PRO A 183 -10.77 10.04 6.42
C PRO A 183 -10.29 10.20 4.98
N HIS A 184 -11.21 10.16 4.00
CA HIS A 184 -10.84 10.01 2.59
C HIS A 184 -9.85 11.07 2.11
N ALA A 185 -10.30 12.32 1.95
CA ALA A 185 -9.47 13.43 1.42
C ALA A 185 -10.02 14.79 1.89
N PRO A 186 -9.23 15.87 1.82
CA PRO A 186 -9.68 17.24 2.22
C PRO A 186 -10.94 17.71 1.50
N TYR A 187 -11.11 17.31 0.24
CA TYR A 187 -12.25 17.73 -0.60
C TYR A 187 -13.53 16.92 -0.38
N SER A 188 -13.50 15.90 0.47
CA SER A 188 -14.65 15.01 0.71
C SER A 188 -14.94 14.77 2.20
N VAL A 189 -14.13 15.35 3.08
CA VAL A 189 -14.25 15.20 4.53
C VAL A 189 -14.21 16.56 5.20
N ALA A 190 -15.34 16.98 5.78
CA ALA A 190 -15.37 18.19 6.59
C ALA A 190 -14.52 18.03 7.87
N ALA A 191 -13.87 19.10 8.32
CA ALA A 191 -12.98 19.09 9.48
C ALA A 191 -13.58 18.45 10.74
N PRO A 192 -14.84 18.68 11.13
CA PRO A 192 -15.44 18.03 12.29
C PRO A 192 -15.52 16.51 12.17
N LEU A 193 -15.86 15.98 10.97
CA LEU A 193 -15.88 14.53 10.72
C LEU A 193 -14.49 13.93 10.85
N GLY A 194 -13.51 14.51 10.17
CA GLY A 194 -12.14 14.00 10.18
C GLY A 194 -11.51 14.04 11.57
N ARG A 195 -11.71 15.12 12.34
CA ARG A 195 -11.26 15.20 13.75
C ARG A 195 -11.87 14.07 14.58
N ALA A 196 -13.18 13.84 14.48
CA ALA A 196 -13.87 12.80 15.22
C ALA A 196 -13.38 11.39 14.83
N ALA A 197 -13.18 11.14 13.52
CA ALA A 197 -12.67 9.87 13.01
C ALA A 197 -11.23 9.60 13.50
N LEU A 198 -10.35 10.60 13.44
CA LEU A 198 -8.97 10.48 13.90
C LEU A 198 -8.87 10.36 15.44
N ASP A 199 -9.76 11.03 16.19
CA ASP A 199 -9.84 10.85 17.64
C ASP A 199 -10.30 9.43 18.01
N MET A 200 -11.23 8.85 17.24
CA MET A 200 -11.63 7.45 17.39
C MET A 200 -10.47 6.51 17.11
N ALA A 201 -9.74 6.70 16.01
CA ALA A 201 -8.53 5.94 15.69
C ALA A 201 -7.51 6.01 16.84
N ARG A 202 -7.25 7.21 17.37
CA ARG A 202 -6.30 7.44 18.47
C ARG A 202 -6.71 6.70 19.74
N ARG A 203 -7.98 6.77 20.15
CA ARG A 203 -8.51 6.07 21.33
C ARG A 203 -8.38 4.56 21.21
N LEU A 204 -8.62 4.02 20.03
CA LEU A 204 -8.49 2.58 19.72
C LEU A 204 -7.04 2.16 19.37
N ARG A 205 -6.09 3.10 19.39
CA ARG A 205 -4.68 2.88 18.98
C ARG A 205 -4.54 2.31 17.57
N LEU A 206 -5.43 2.71 16.67
CA LEU A 206 -5.43 2.32 15.26
C LEU A 206 -4.61 3.32 14.43
N PRO A 207 -3.91 2.88 13.38
CA PRO A 207 -3.31 3.77 12.40
C PRO A 207 -4.40 4.46 11.56
N ALA A 208 -4.03 5.60 10.97
CA ALA A 208 -4.88 6.29 10.00
C ALA A 208 -4.19 6.44 8.65
N ALA A 209 -4.99 6.60 7.59
CA ALA A 209 -4.53 6.95 6.24
C ALA A 209 -5.40 8.06 5.69
N MET A 210 -4.85 8.92 4.83
CA MET A 210 -5.61 9.98 4.18
C MET A 210 -4.95 10.38 2.86
N HIS A 211 -5.74 10.54 1.79
CA HIS A 211 -5.28 11.12 0.54
C HIS A 211 -5.06 12.63 0.75
N LEU A 212 -3.86 13.11 0.49
CA LEU A 212 -3.49 14.50 0.70
C LEU A 212 -2.64 15.02 -0.46
N ALA A 213 -2.95 16.22 -0.90
CA ALA A 213 -2.20 16.95 -1.90
C ALA A 213 -1.98 16.12 -3.18
N GLU A 214 -3.04 15.45 -3.63
CA GLU A 214 -3.04 14.60 -4.81
C GLU A 214 -3.04 15.41 -6.11
N SER A 215 -3.65 16.62 -6.08
CA SER A 215 -3.73 17.52 -7.24
C SER A 215 -3.64 19.01 -6.84
N PRO A 216 -3.26 19.90 -7.76
CA PRO A 216 -3.35 21.34 -7.53
C PRO A 216 -4.79 21.81 -7.28
N ALA A 217 -5.78 21.17 -7.90
CA ALA A 217 -7.19 21.48 -7.71
C ALA A 217 -7.68 21.24 -6.27
N GLU A 218 -7.06 20.29 -5.54
CA GLU A 218 -7.33 20.11 -4.12
C GLU A 218 -6.88 21.31 -3.30
N ALA A 219 -5.65 21.78 -3.54
CA ALA A 219 -5.12 22.95 -2.85
C ALA A 219 -5.95 24.21 -3.13
N GLU A 220 -6.39 24.42 -4.38
CA GLU A 220 -7.26 25.54 -4.77
C GLU A 220 -8.60 25.46 -4.03
N LEU A 221 -9.26 24.32 -4.04
CA LEU A 221 -10.52 24.11 -3.33
C LEU A 221 -10.40 24.41 -1.83
N VAL A 222 -9.35 23.91 -1.19
CA VAL A 222 -9.14 24.12 0.25
C VAL A 222 -8.85 25.57 0.58
N ALA A 223 -8.11 26.28 -0.28
CA ALA A 223 -7.73 27.67 -0.06
C ALA A 223 -8.87 28.68 -0.31
N SER A 224 -9.69 28.43 -1.33
CA SER A 224 -10.67 29.41 -1.84
C SER A 224 -12.13 28.93 -1.85
N GLY A 225 -12.36 27.62 -1.65
CA GLY A 225 -13.70 27.04 -1.83
C GLY A 225 -14.17 27.00 -3.29
N SER A 226 -13.27 27.19 -4.26
CA SER A 226 -13.56 27.30 -5.69
C SER A 226 -12.67 26.37 -6.53
N GLY A 227 -12.72 26.50 -7.84
CA GLY A 227 -11.87 25.77 -8.78
C GLY A 227 -12.50 24.52 -9.39
N PRO A 228 -11.73 23.78 -10.22
CA PRO A 228 -12.24 22.63 -10.99
C PRO A 228 -12.83 21.53 -10.11
N LEU A 229 -12.22 21.28 -8.94
CA LEU A 229 -12.69 20.26 -8.02
C LEU A 229 -14.01 20.64 -7.36
N ARG A 230 -14.20 21.98 -7.06
CA ARG A 230 -15.48 22.50 -6.58
C ARG A 230 -16.57 22.26 -7.63
N ALA A 231 -16.32 22.63 -8.87
CA ALA A 231 -17.25 22.44 -9.96
C ALA A 231 -17.61 20.95 -10.16
N ALA A 232 -16.64 20.03 -10.02
CA ALA A 232 -16.90 18.61 -10.08
C ALA A 232 -17.81 18.14 -8.93
N LEU A 233 -17.57 18.59 -7.69
CA LEU A 233 -18.40 18.25 -6.54
C LEU A 233 -19.83 18.81 -6.66
N ASP A 234 -20.00 20.01 -7.23
CA ASP A 234 -21.33 20.58 -7.52
C ASP A 234 -22.09 19.73 -8.54
N ARG A 235 -21.44 19.33 -9.65
CA ARG A 235 -22.04 18.43 -10.66
C ARG A 235 -22.47 17.09 -10.08
N LEU A 236 -21.75 16.59 -9.08
CA LEU A 236 -22.05 15.33 -8.41
C LEU A 236 -23.13 15.45 -7.32
N GLY A 237 -23.56 16.69 -6.97
CA GLY A 237 -24.46 16.96 -5.85
C GLY A 237 -23.81 16.66 -4.49
N ALA A 238 -22.47 16.70 -4.43
CA ALA A 238 -21.69 16.34 -3.24
C ALA A 238 -21.28 17.56 -2.40
N TRP A 239 -21.32 18.78 -2.98
CA TRP A 239 -21.05 19.99 -2.24
C TRP A 239 -22.33 20.49 -1.54
N PRO A 240 -22.28 20.75 -0.23
CA PRO A 240 -23.46 21.21 0.52
C PRO A 240 -23.73 22.70 0.29
N GLU A 241 -24.98 23.14 0.52
CA GLU A 241 -25.38 24.56 0.46
C GLU A 241 -24.57 25.41 1.45
N GLU A 242 -24.45 24.92 2.69
CA GLU A 242 -23.55 25.52 3.69
C GLU A 242 -22.12 25.05 3.42
N PRO A 243 -21.19 25.99 3.11
CA PRO A 243 -19.80 25.60 2.83
C PRO A 243 -19.16 24.81 3.98
N PRO A 244 -18.54 23.66 3.70
CA PRO A 244 -17.93 22.87 4.74
C PRO A 244 -16.65 23.53 5.27
N ALA A 245 -16.37 23.34 6.56
CA ALA A 245 -15.07 23.70 7.11
C ALA A 245 -14.01 22.72 6.57
N LEU A 246 -13.15 23.20 5.67
CA LEU A 246 -12.01 22.45 5.13
C LEU A 246 -10.73 22.76 5.91
N LEU A 247 -9.76 21.86 5.86
CA LEU A 247 -8.44 22.03 6.46
C LEU A 247 -7.35 21.91 5.40
N SER A 248 -6.28 22.67 5.60
CA SER A 248 -5.07 22.59 4.77
C SER A 248 -4.39 21.22 4.92
N ALA A 249 -3.54 20.84 3.96
CA ALA A 249 -2.72 19.64 4.07
C ALA A 249 -1.85 19.66 5.34
N ALA A 250 -1.29 20.83 5.69
CA ALA A 250 -0.49 21.00 6.91
C ALA A 250 -1.29 20.72 8.19
N ASP A 251 -2.56 21.14 8.24
CA ASP A 251 -3.44 20.90 9.40
C ASP A 251 -3.82 19.43 9.49
N TRP A 252 -4.14 18.78 8.35
CA TRP A 252 -4.38 17.33 8.33
C TRP A 252 -3.17 16.52 8.77
N ILE A 253 -1.96 16.88 8.30
CA ILE A 253 -0.70 16.24 8.75
C ILE A 253 -0.56 16.35 10.26
N SER A 254 -0.86 17.54 10.84
CA SER A 254 -0.80 17.75 12.29
C SER A 254 -1.82 16.90 13.06
N LEU A 255 -3.00 16.67 12.50
CA LEU A 255 -4.03 15.81 13.09
C LEU A 255 -3.65 14.32 12.98
N LEU A 256 -3.18 13.88 11.81
CA LEU A 256 -2.70 12.52 11.58
C LEU A 256 -1.55 12.13 12.52
N ALA A 257 -0.66 13.07 12.82
CA ALA A 257 0.48 12.88 13.72
C ALA A 257 0.09 12.67 15.20
N ARG A 258 -1.17 12.93 15.59
CA ARG A 258 -1.67 12.64 16.95
C ARG A 258 -1.91 11.15 17.19
N GLY A 259 -2.04 10.36 16.13
CA GLY A 259 -2.21 8.92 16.20
C GLY A 259 -0.90 8.17 16.48
N PRO A 260 -0.97 6.85 16.70
CA PRO A 260 0.22 6.03 16.92
C PRO A 260 1.11 5.95 15.67
N ARG A 261 0.50 5.92 14.49
CA ARG A 261 1.13 5.93 13.18
C ARG A 261 0.07 6.29 12.12
N SER A 262 0.47 7.05 11.10
CA SER A 262 -0.46 7.42 10.03
C SER A 262 0.24 7.53 8.69
N LEU A 263 -0.57 7.42 7.62
CA LEU A 263 -0.14 7.47 6.23
C LEU A 263 -0.68 8.75 5.59
N VAL A 264 0.21 9.52 4.99
CA VAL A 264 -0.11 10.55 4.02
C VAL A 264 -0.01 9.88 2.65
N VAL A 265 -1.13 9.73 1.96
CA VAL A 265 -1.17 9.09 0.64
C VAL A 265 -1.04 10.16 -0.44
N HIS A 266 -0.32 9.86 -1.51
CA HIS A 266 0.12 10.71 -2.59
C HIS A 266 1.14 11.78 -2.16
N GLY A 267 0.70 12.90 -1.59
CA GLY A 267 1.59 13.99 -1.15
C GLY A 267 2.33 14.67 -2.29
N THR A 268 1.83 14.57 -3.52
CA THR A 268 2.50 15.05 -4.74
C THR A 268 2.66 16.57 -4.75
N PHE A 269 1.64 17.29 -4.27
CA PHE A 269 1.55 18.74 -4.31
C PHE A 269 1.58 19.39 -2.92
N LEU A 270 2.28 18.75 -1.95
CA LEU A 270 2.49 19.35 -0.64
C LEU A 270 3.29 20.66 -0.76
N ASP A 271 2.80 21.71 -0.12
CA ASP A 271 3.53 22.98 0.02
C ASP A 271 4.64 22.88 1.09
N ASP A 272 5.45 23.93 1.22
CA ASP A 272 6.58 23.94 2.15
C ASP A 272 6.14 23.88 3.61
N VAL A 273 4.96 24.42 3.94
CA VAL A 273 4.40 24.36 5.30
C VAL A 273 4.02 22.92 5.65
N ALA A 274 3.36 22.23 4.73
CA ALA A 274 2.99 20.82 4.87
C ALA A 274 4.24 19.92 4.96
N LEU A 275 5.26 20.16 4.11
CA LEU A 275 6.53 19.43 4.16
C LEU A 275 7.26 19.65 5.49
N ALA A 276 7.28 20.87 6.01
CA ALA A 276 7.89 21.15 7.33
C ALA A 276 7.13 20.45 8.48
N ARG A 277 5.79 20.34 8.37
CA ARG A 277 4.97 19.57 9.33
C ARG A 277 5.26 18.07 9.22
N LEU A 278 5.37 17.56 8.01
CA LEU A 278 5.71 16.16 7.74
C LEU A 278 7.09 15.81 8.33
N ALA A 279 8.10 16.65 8.11
CA ALA A 279 9.45 16.48 8.65
C ALA A 279 9.47 16.45 10.20
N ARG A 280 8.68 17.31 10.84
CA ARG A 280 8.55 17.36 12.30
C ARG A 280 7.98 16.08 12.89
N HIS A 281 7.15 15.36 12.15
CA HIS A 281 6.45 14.16 12.61
C HIS A 281 6.89 12.87 11.90
N ARG A 282 8.09 12.86 11.30
CA ARG A 282 8.64 11.74 10.51
C ARG A 282 8.77 10.41 11.27
N ASP A 283 8.72 10.42 12.57
CA ASP A 283 8.75 9.23 13.46
C ASP A 283 7.38 8.56 13.59
N ARG A 284 6.28 9.25 13.23
CA ARG A 284 4.90 8.78 13.30
C ARG A 284 4.20 8.73 11.96
N LEU A 285 4.72 9.42 10.96
CA LEU A 285 4.13 9.51 9.63
C LEU A 285 4.99 8.77 8.60
N ALA A 286 4.32 8.15 7.65
CA ALA A 286 4.90 7.73 6.38
C ALA A 286 4.15 8.41 5.24
N ILE A 287 4.84 8.64 4.13
CA ILE A 287 4.20 9.01 2.88
C ILE A 287 4.10 7.76 2.01
N VAL A 288 2.96 7.57 1.34
CA VAL A 288 2.75 6.48 0.40
C VAL A 288 2.54 7.08 -0.98
N ILE A 289 3.51 6.91 -1.86
CA ILE A 289 3.41 7.36 -3.24
C ILE A 289 2.91 6.25 -4.16
N CYS A 290 2.14 6.65 -5.19
CA CYS A 290 1.59 5.78 -6.22
C CYS A 290 2.05 6.31 -7.59
N PRO A 291 3.30 6.01 -8.02
CA PRO A 291 3.93 6.62 -9.19
C PRO A 291 3.11 6.56 -10.47
N ARG A 292 2.53 5.40 -10.79
CA ARG A 292 1.76 5.22 -12.03
C ARG A 292 0.41 5.95 -11.98
N THR A 293 -0.27 5.96 -10.82
CA THR A 293 -1.47 6.77 -10.61
C THR A 293 -1.17 8.26 -10.74
N THR A 294 -0.08 8.73 -10.11
CA THR A 294 0.35 10.14 -10.22
C THR A 294 0.61 10.51 -11.68
N ARG A 295 1.29 9.63 -12.43
CA ARG A 295 1.54 9.85 -13.88
C ARG A 295 0.23 9.91 -14.67
N LEU A 296 -0.74 9.04 -14.39
CA LEU A 296 -2.04 9.03 -15.07
C LEU A 296 -2.81 10.34 -14.83
N LEU A 297 -2.86 10.82 -13.58
CA LEU A 297 -3.71 11.94 -13.20
C LEU A 297 -3.06 13.31 -13.34
N SER A 298 -1.72 13.40 -13.32
CA SER A 298 -0.99 14.68 -13.38
C SER A 298 0.02 14.77 -14.52
N GLY A 299 0.24 13.69 -15.28
CA GLY A 299 1.23 13.64 -16.35
C GLY A 299 2.69 13.53 -15.87
N ALA A 300 2.94 13.54 -14.56
CA ALA A 300 4.28 13.54 -13.98
C ALA A 300 4.47 12.42 -12.94
N LEU A 301 5.71 12.13 -12.57
CA LEU A 301 6.03 11.27 -11.43
C LEU A 301 6.02 12.08 -10.12
N PRO A 302 5.86 11.41 -8.96
CA PRO A 302 5.92 12.07 -7.65
C PRO A 302 7.27 12.79 -7.43
N PRO A 303 7.31 13.93 -6.71
CA PRO A 303 8.53 14.68 -6.44
C PRO A 303 9.35 14.00 -5.32
N LEU A 304 9.89 12.80 -5.59
CA LEU A 304 10.47 11.90 -4.59
C LEU A 304 11.61 12.53 -3.80
N GLU A 305 12.49 13.31 -4.44
CA GLU A 305 13.61 13.98 -3.77
C GLU A 305 13.10 15.00 -2.73
N ARG A 306 12.10 15.79 -3.10
CA ARG A 306 11.47 16.76 -2.19
C ARG A 306 10.81 16.08 -0.99
N LEU A 307 10.22 14.90 -1.19
CA LEU A 307 9.65 14.11 -0.10
C LEU A 307 10.74 13.51 0.80
N ARG A 308 11.82 12.99 0.22
CA ARG A 308 12.97 12.44 0.96
C ARG A 308 13.68 13.48 1.81
N SER A 309 13.77 14.73 1.35
CA SER A 309 14.42 15.83 2.11
C SER A 309 13.76 16.09 3.46
N THR A 310 12.48 15.68 3.64
CA THR A 310 11.79 15.75 4.94
C THR A 310 12.29 14.73 5.95
N GLY A 311 13.03 13.71 5.52
CA GLY A 311 13.44 12.57 6.34
C GLY A 311 12.31 11.60 6.68
N VAL A 312 11.10 11.78 6.13
CA VAL A 312 9.98 10.85 6.30
C VAL A 312 10.23 9.56 5.54
N ARG A 313 9.66 8.45 6.00
CA ARG A 313 9.69 7.20 5.26
C ARG A 313 8.73 7.27 4.08
N VAL A 314 9.26 6.96 2.90
CA VAL A 314 8.47 6.85 1.67
C VAL A 314 8.22 5.37 1.39
N ALA A 315 6.96 4.99 1.27
CA ALA A 315 6.51 3.65 0.89
C ALA A 315 5.78 3.70 -0.45
N LEU A 316 5.58 2.55 -1.07
CA LEU A 316 4.85 2.40 -2.32
C LEU A 316 3.44 1.86 -2.09
N GLY A 317 2.51 2.36 -2.87
CA GLY A 317 1.16 1.85 -3.06
C GLY A 317 0.81 1.80 -4.53
N THR A 318 -0.13 0.95 -4.91
CA THR A 318 -0.62 0.88 -6.29
C THR A 318 -1.85 1.76 -6.52
N ASP A 319 -2.46 2.26 -5.45
CA ASP A 319 -3.80 2.80 -5.52
C ASP A 319 -4.77 1.75 -6.12
N SER A 320 -5.75 2.14 -6.92
CA SER A 320 -6.79 1.25 -7.42
C SER A 320 -6.57 0.83 -8.88
N ARG A 321 -7.27 -0.24 -9.30
CA ARG A 321 -7.40 -0.57 -10.72
C ARG A 321 -8.13 0.51 -11.53
N ALA A 322 -8.77 1.47 -10.85
CA ALA A 322 -9.37 2.62 -11.52
C ALA A 322 -8.34 3.66 -11.97
N SER A 323 -7.16 3.69 -11.35
CA SER A 323 -6.06 4.61 -11.65
C SER A 323 -4.76 3.92 -12.07
N ASN A 324 -4.74 2.58 -12.08
CA ASN A 324 -3.53 1.80 -12.31
C ASN A 324 -3.82 0.57 -13.20
N PRO A 325 -2.92 0.21 -14.13
CA PRO A 325 -3.15 -0.93 -15.03
C PRO A 325 -3.14 -2.29 -14.31
N ASP A 326 -2.51 -2.38 -13.14
CA ASP A 326 -2.44 -3.58 -12.30
C ASP A 326 -2.12 -3.25 -10.84
N LEU A 327 -2.14 -4.27 -9.95
CA LEU A 327 -1.78 -4.13 -8.53
C LEU A 327 -0.32 -4.54 -8.25
N SER A 328 0.58 -4.40 -9.22
CA SER A 328 1.99 -4.75 -9.11
C SER A 328 2.81 -3.63 -8.47
N VAL A 329 3.25 -3.84 -7.24
CA VAL A 329 4.20 -2.93 -6.57
C VAL A 329 5.57 -2.94 -7.28
N LEU A 330 5.95 -4.05 -7.95
CA LEU A 330 7.13 -4.07 -8.81
C LEU A 330 6.99 -3.10 -9.99
N GLY A 331 5.78 -2.95 -10.53
CA GLY A 331 5.48 -1.95 -11.55
C GLY A 331 5.69 -0.51 -11.04
N GLU A 332 5.34 -0.24 -9.78
CA GLU A 332 5.62 1.06 -9.14
C GLU A 332 7.13 1.28 -8.94
N CYS A 333 7.87 0.23 -8.52
CA CYS A 333 9.32 0.29 -8.43
C CYS A 333 9.97 0.62 -9.77
N ARG A 334 9.57 -0.09 -10.84
CA ARG A 334 10.07 0.15 -12.21
C ARG A 334 9.79 1.59 -12.65
N ALA A 335 8.59 2.10 -12.41
CA ALA A 335 8.23 3.47 -12.78
C ALA A 335 9.15 4.53 -12.13
N LEU A 336 9.61 4.30 -10.90
CA LEU A 336 10.58 5.18 -10.24
C LEU A 336 11.99 5.03 -10.80
N VAL A 337 12.41 3.81 -11.09
CA VAL A 337 13.75 3.53 -11.63
C VAL A 337 13.88 4.05 -13.06
N ASP A 338 12.89 3.76 -13.91
CA ASP A 338 12.83 4.24 -15.30
C ASP A 338 12.75 5.77 -15.38
N GLY A 339 12.11 6.39 -14.39
CA GLY A 339 12.06 7.85 -14.24
C GLY A 339 13.32 8.47 -13.64
N GLY A 340 14.36 7.68 -13.30
CA GLY A 340 15.59 8.18 -12.68
C GLY A 340 15.44 8.70 -11.25
N LEU A 341 14.33 8.40 -10.57
CA LEU A 341 14.03 8.92 -9.25
C LEU A 341 14.57 8.06 -8.10
N ALA A 342 14.81 6.78 -8.35
CA ALA A 342 15.32 5.84 -7.35
C ALA A 342 16.22 4.79 -7.99
N SER A 343 17.22 4.31 -7.27
CA SER A 343 17.92 3.08 -7.61
C SER A 343 17.01 1.86 -7.39
N PRO A 344 17.27 0.71 -8.05
CA PRO A 344 16.54 -0.52 -7.83
C PRO A 344 16.44 -0.93 -6.34
N ALA A 345 17.55 -0.82 -5.61
CA ALA A 345 17.59 -1.15 -4.18
C ALA A 345 16.71 -0.23 -3.33
N GLU A 346 16.70 1.08 -3.62
CA GLU A 346 15.83 2.05 -2.92
C GLU A 346 14.35 1.81 -3.22
N ALA A 347 14.00 1.55 -4.48
CA ALA A 347 12.63 1.25 -4.87
C ALA A 347 12.10 -0.03 -4.17
N LEU A 348 12.92 -1.10 -4.12
CA LEU A 348 12.58 -2.32 -3.39
C LEU A 348 12.50 -2.10 -1.87
N ALA A 349 13.32 -1.21 -1.29
CA ALA A 349 13.20 -0.84 0.12
C ALA A 349 11.86 -0.13 0.42
N MET A 350 11.37 0.72 -0.50
CA MET A 350 10.04 1.33 -0.38
C MET A 350 8.92 0.29 -0.47
N ALA A 351 9.08 -0.73 -1.31
CA ALA A 351 8.13 -1.83 -1.52
C ALA A 351 8.21 -2.93 -0.44
N THR A 352 9.12 -2.86 0.51
CA THR A 352 9.34 -3.87 1.56
C THR A 352 9.43 -3.25 2.94
N VAL A 353 10.61 -2.80 3.37
CA VAL A 353 10.90 -2.29 4.71
C VAL A 353 10.05 -1.08 5.06
N ALA A 354 10.00 -0.09 4.15
CA ALA A 354 9.25 1.14 4.39
C ALA A 354 7.74 0.89 4.39
N GLY A 355 7.23 0.06 3.47
CA GLY A 355 5.84 -0.38 3.44
C GLY A 355 5.44 -1.13 4.71
N ALA A 356 6.28 -2.06 5.17
CA ALA A 356 6.04 -2.79 6.42
C ALA A 356 5.97 -1.85 7.63
N TRP A 357 6.87 -0.87 7.69
CA TRP A 357 6.84 0.17 8.73
C TRP A 357 5.57 1.02 8.62
N ALA A 358 5.22 1.49 7.42
CA ALA A 358 4.03 2.30 7.17
C ALA A 358 2.76 1.60 7.68
N LEU A 359 2.64 0.30 7.43
CA LEU A 359 1.51 -0.51 7.90
C LEU A 359 1.66 -1.02 9.35
N GLY A 360 2.68 -0.60 10.13
CA GLY A 360 2.90 -1.03 11.50
C GLY A 360 3.17 -2.54 11.63
N ARG A 361 3.86 -3.12 10.66
CA ARG A 361 4.19 -4.54 10.58
C ARG A 361 5.68 -4.82 10.43
N GLU A 362 6.55 -3.86 10.68
CA GLU A 362 8.01 -3.95 10.56
C GLU A 362 8.64 -5.08 11.37
N ARG A 363 7.97 -5.56 12.41
CA ARG A 363 8.40 -6.73 13.18
C ARG A 363 8.03 -8.07 12.53
N ARG A 364 7.20 -8.06 11.48
CA ARG A 364 6.64 -9.26 10.86
C ARG A 364 6.82 -9.34 9.36
N ALA A 365 7.08 -8.23 8.68
CA ALA A 365 7.19 -8.14 7.22
C ALA A 365 8.37 -7.26 6.81
N GLY A 366 8.71 -7.28 5.52
CA GLY A 366 9.68 -6.41 4.88
C GLY A 366 11.14 -6.85 5.00
N VAL A 367 11.42 -7.93 5.76
CA VAL A 367 12.80 -8.42 5.99
C VAL A 367 12.79 -9.95 6.10
N LEU A 368 13.78 -10.61 5.49
CA LEU A 368 14.07 -12.03 5.72
C LEU A 368 15.13 -12.16 6.83
N ALA A 369 14.73 -12.69 7.98
CA ALA A 369 15.63 -12.92 9.10
C ALA A 369 15.13 -14.10 9.96
N PRO A 370 16.01 -14.79 10.71
CA PRO A 370 15.60 -15.85 11.61
C PRO A 370 14.53 -15.39 12.60
N GLY A 371 13.54 -16.26 12.84
CA GLY A 371 12.39 -15.98 13.71
C GLY A 371 11.26 -15.18 13.05
N ARG A 372 11.46 -14.53 11.89
CA ARG A 372 10.43 -13.80 11.14
C ARG A 372 9.47 -14.78 10.44
N PRO A 373 8.21 -14.39 10.20
CA PRO A 373 7.36 -15.16 9.29
C PRO A 373 8.05 -15.35 7.93
N ALA A 374 7.89 -16.53 7.35
CA ALA A 374 8.40 -16.83 6.01
C ALA A 374 7.45 -16.22 4.94
N ASP A 375 7.38 -14.90 4.93
CA ASP A 375 6.69 -14.11 3.93
C ASP A 375 7.74 -13.69 2.89
N LEU A 376 7.69 -14.30 1.71
CA LEU A 376 8.68 -14.09 0.66
C LEU A 376 8.09 -14.19 -0.74
N VAL A 377 8.78 -13.61 -1.71
CA VAL A 377 8.51 -13.77 -3.14
C VAL A 377 9.74 -14.36 -3.82
N VAL A 378 9.50 -15.29 -4.73
CA VAL A 378 10.50 -15.89 -5.62
C VAL A 378 10.29 -15.31 -7.01
N LEU A 379 11.30 -14.62 -7.53
CA LEU A 379 11.31 -14.01 -8.84
C LEU A 379 12.29 -14.75 -9.75
N ARG A 380 11.92 -14.95 -11.00
CA ARG A 380 12.82 -15.45 -12.04
C ARG A 380 12.99 -14.37 -13.10
N PRO A 381 14.18 -13.75 -13.22
CA PRO A 381 14.48 -12.80 -14.28
C PRO A 381 14.44 -13.50 -15.63
N ALA A 382 14.12 -12.76 -16.71
CA ALA A 382 14.06 -13.32 -18.05
C ALA A 382 15.47 -13.64 -18.61
N GLN A 383 16.49 -13.00 -18.07
CA GLN A 383 17.88 -13.16 -18.44
C GLN A 383 18.79 -13.13 -17.20
N ALA A 384 20.00 -13.65 -17.34
CA ALA A 384 20.98 -13.64 -16.26
C ALA A 384 21.47 -12.21 -15.97
N ILE A 385 20.93 -11.58 -14.93
CA ILE A 385 21.35 -10.27 -14.43
C ILE A 385 22.17 -10.47 -13.16
N ARG A 386 23.32 -9.81 -13.08
CA ARG A 386 24.25 -9.98 -11.95
C ARG A 386 23.78 -9.28 -10.70
N ASP A 387 23.29 -8.04 -10.83
CA ASP A 387 22.77 -7.28 -9.68
C ASP A 387 21.39 -7.81 -9.28
N PRO A 388 21.19 -8.28 -8.03
CA PRO A 388 19.92 -8.89 -7.61
C PRO A 388 18.75 -7.92 -7.55
N TYR A 389 19.01 -6.64 -7.34
CA TYR A 389 17.97 -5.62 -7.31
C TYR A 389 17.47 -5.30 -8.72
N GLU A 390 18.41 -5.24 -9.70
CA GLU A 390 18.07 -5.10 -11.12
C GLU A 390 17.35 -6.36 -11.62
N ALA A 391 17.85 -7.56 -11.26
CA ALA A 391 17.22 -8.82 -11.61
C ALA A 391 15.78 -8.94 -11.10
N ALA A 392 15.50 -8.44 -9.90
CA ALA A 392 14.15 -8.42 -9.35
C ALA A 392 13.21 -7.43 -10.05
N LEU A 393 13.76 -6.38 -10.65
CA LEU A 393 13.03 -5.35 -11.40
C LEU A 393 13.12 -5.53 -12.92
N ASP A 394 13.75 -6.59 -13.41
CA ASP A 394 13.74 -6.93 -14.85
C ASP A 394 12.28 -6.91 -15.37
N PRO A 395 11.96 -6.16 -16.43
CA PRO A 395 10.62 -6.11 -17.01
C PRO A 395 10.06 -7.49 -17.39
N GLY A 396 10.93 -8.42 -17.79
CA GLY A 396 10.59 -9.80 -18.13
C GLY A 396 10.57 -10.76 -16.94
N ALA A 397 10.91 -10.30 -15.73
CA ALA A 397 10.90 -11.15 -14.54
C ALA A 397 9.47 -11.64 -14.21
N THR A 398 9.38 -12.93 -13.88
CA THR A 398 8.13 -13.57 -13.47
C THR A 398 8.13 -13.90 -11.98
N VAL A 399 6.97 -13.75 -11.34
CA VAL A 399 6.75 -14.23 -9.97
C VAL A 399 6.51 -15.73 -10.03
N VAL A 400 7.47 -16.53 -9.60
CA VAL A 400 7.39 -17.99 -9.56
C VAL A 400 6.48 -18.44 -8.42
N ALA A 401 6.67 -17.86 -7.24
CA ALA A 401 5.85 -18.16 -6.07
C ALA A 401 5.83 -16.96 -5.09
N THR A 402 4.71 -16.82 -4.40
CA THR A 402 4.55 -15.91 -3.27
C THR A 402 4.13 -16.73 -2.05
N LEU A 403 4.93 -16.67 -0.99
CA LEU A 403 4.68 -17.39 0.24
C LEU A 403 4.28 -16.44 1.37
N ARG A 404 3.25 -16.84 2.12
CA ARG A 404 2.82 -16.20 3.36
C ARG A 404 2.93 -17.21 4.49
N SER A 405 3.78 -16.92 5.48
CA SER A 405 4.12 -17.86 6.57
C SER A 405 4.48 -19.26 6.04
N GLY A 406 5.33 -19.31 5.01
CA GLY A 406 5.78 -20.55 4.39
C GLY A 406 4.74 -21.33 3.60
N THR A 407 3.56 -20.77 3.39
CA THR A 407 2.50 -21.34 2.56
C THR A 407 2.39 -20.55 1.26
N ALA A 408 2.42 -21.22 0.13
CA ALA A 408 2.20 -20.59 -1.16
C ALA A 408 0.77 -20.02 -1.22
N ILE A 409 0.67 -18.75 -1.52
CA ILE A 409 -0.58 -18.04 -1.84
C ILE A 409 -0.66 -17.72 -3.34
N HIS A 410 0.43 -17.92 -4.07
CA HIS A 410 0.51 -17.90 -5.52
C HIS A 410 1.66 -18.77 -6.00
N GLY A 411 1.49 -19.43 -7.15
CA GLY A 411 2.50 -20.25 -7.80
C GLY A 411 2.88 -21.52 -7.02
N ALA A 412 3.96 -22.15 -7.41
CA ALA A 412 4.51 -23.36 -6.78
C ALA A 412 6.04 -23.33 -6.77
N LEU A 413 6.60 -23.93 -5.73
CA LEU A 413 8.04 -24.13 -5.60
C LEU A 413 8.42 -25.48 -6.24
N THR A 414 8.45 -25.52 -7.56
CA THR A 414 9.00 -26.65 -8.31
C THR A 414 10.44 -26.34 -8.66
N GLY A 415 11.36 -27.24 -8.27
CA GLY A 415 12.76 -27.23 -8.71
C GLY A 415 12.89 -27.66 -10.15
#